data_f310d5d8a87ef84e0bffaca7ad16d1ab
#
_entry.id   f310d5d8a87ef84e0bffaca7ad16d1ab
#
_cell.length_a   1.000
_cell.length_b   1.000
_cell.length_c   1.000
_cell.angle_alpha   90.00
_cell.angle_beta   90.00
_cell.angle_gamma   90.00
#
_symmetry.space_group_name_H-M   'P 1'
#
loop_
_entity.id
_entity.type
_entity.pdbx_description
1 polymer ?
#
loop_
_entity_poly.entity_id
_entity_poly.type
_entity_poly.pdbx_seq_one_letter_code
_entity_poly.pdbx_strand_id
1 'polypeptide(L)'
;MQYELFSDDAGRNILYQRFQKMELGQLRASLPLKALSAHLPIPKNKSGTQLGSKPWFNNEGKIALQFLKKYEGCSDEKLRQRINTDWSLQMFCGIQLSWNEEIKDKDLIWKTRDFVAKHLDLKQFQSTLIKHWKPDMENTHMGMSDATCYESYIKYPTDVRLLWDCIEWLDQQIRYSAKAMKLRHPRSKVKEQRFKQLNYARRRRKPKKLEKRRRKQLLYLCNKLLLQLDELIAHWQEQLKIGMEDPYLFIHEDFEKFRTICKIYEQQNFHYKHPKQSVPNRIVSLYKPYLRPIIRGKESNGGKRVEFGAKVNTWQVSGLNFIEHLSFSAFHEGNRLQKGIVFHHKHFGKLRQVGADAIYATNKNRKFCTRFNIATCFKPKGRRKHEPILRKQEDLARQTISRIRATVLEGSYGNDKNHYGLRKIKARKEHTEIAYIFFGMMTANAMKIAKRKMASKDKKQSTKNHSARAA
;
A
#
# COMPACT_ATOMS: atom_id res chain seq x y z
N MET A 1 -41.51 -2.94 24.49
CA MET A 1 -41.79 -2.07 23.35
C MET A 1 -40.57 -2.08 22.48
N GLN A 2 -40.50 -2.94 21.47
CA GLN A 2 -39.38 -3.01 20.53
C GLN A 2 -39.62 -1.94 19.49
N TYR A 3 -38.76 -0.91 19.51
CA TYR A 3 -38.74 0.06 18.45
C TYR A 3 -38.02 -0.57 17.26
N GLU A 4 -38.76 -0.98 16.24
CA GLU A 4 -38.22 -1.21 14.91
C GLU A 4 -37.80 0.15 14.33
N LEU A 5 -36.67 0.65 14.79
CA LEU A 5 -36.06 1.94 14.36
C LEU A 5 -35.89 2.06 12.82
N PHE A 6 -36.15 1.00 12.07
CA PHE A 6 -35.88 0.88 10.64
C PHE A 6 -37.03 0.25 9.82
N SER A 7 -38.19 0.06 10.40
CA SER A 7 -39.29 -0.65 9.73
C SER A 7 -40.16 0.23 8.82
N ASP A 8 -40.14 1.55 9.02
CA ASP A 8 -40.89 2.47 8.18
C ASP A 8 -39.95 3.30 7.29
N ASP A 9 -40.38 3.66 6.07
CA ASP A 9 -39.62 4.48 5.13
C ASP A 9 -39.37 5.90 5.67
N ALA A 10 -40.24 6.41 6.57
CA ALA A 10 -40.08 7.72 7.19
C ALA A 10 -38.91 7.73 8.20
N GLY A 11 -38.80 6.72 9.07
CA GLY A 11 -37.72 6.56 10.01
C GLY A 11 -36.36 6.38 9.30
N ARG A 12 -36.31 5.58 8.23
CA ARG A 12 -35.15 5.41 7.39
C ARG A 12 -34.69 6.73 6.76
N ASN A 13 -35.62 7.53 6.30
CA ASN A 13 -35.33 8.82 5.65
C ASN A 13 -34.73 9.81 6.66
N ILE A 14 -35.28 9.88 7.88
CA ILE A 14 -34.74 10.73 8.97
C ILE A 14 -33.31 10.32 9.32
N LEU A 15 -33.03 9.01 9.51
CA LEU A 15 -31.69 8.52 9.80
C LEU A 15 -30.71 8.78 8.67
N TYR A 16 -31.15 8.62 7.41
CA TYR A 16 -30.35 8.94 6.25
C TYR A 16 -30.00 10.44 6.18
N GLN A 17 -30.94 11.31 6.46
CA GLN A 17 -30.70 12.77 6.55
C GLN A 17 -29.71 13.11 7.67
N ARG A 18 -29.85 12.45 8.85
CA ARG A 18 -28.87 12.60 9.95
C ARG A 18 -27.48 12.12 9.52
N PHE A 19 -27.41 10.94 8.89
CA PHE A 19 -26.15 10.39 8.38
C PHE A 19 -25.48 11.33 7.39
N GLN A 20 -26.22 11.93 6.47
CA GLN A 20 -25.68 12.90 5.49
C GLN A 20 -25.01 14.13 6.16
N LYS A 21 -25.48 14.53 7.33
CA LYS A 21 -24.91 15.66 8.10
C LYS A 21 -23.63 15.24 8.87
N MET A 22 -23.43 13.96 9.12
CA MET A 22 -22.24 13.44 9.79
C MET A 22 -21.02 13.49 8.87
N GLU A 23 -19.82 13.61 9.45
CA GLU A 23 -18.55 13.57 8.70
C GLU A 23 -18.43 12.29 7.86
N LEU A 24 -18.87 11.15 8.41
CA LEU A 24 -18.89 9.86 7.71
C LEU A 24 -19.83 9.86 6.49
N GLY A 25 -21.01 10.46 6.61
CA GLY A 25 -21.94 10.61 5.48
C GLY A 25 -21.40 11.51 4.39
N GLN A 26 -20.70 12.57 4.76
CA GLN A 26 -20.05 13.48 3.83
C GLN A 26 -18.86 12.81 3.12
N LEU A 27 -18.07 12.00 3.84
CA LEU A 27 -17.05 11.17 3.23
C LEU A 27 -17.67 10.23 2.20
N ARG A 28 -18.78 9.53 2.54
CA ARG A 28 -19.49 8.67 1.59
C ARG A 28 -19.96 9.43 0.36
N ALA A 29 -20.55 10.62 0.53
CA ALA A 29 -21.01 11.47 -0.56
C ALA A 29 -19.88 12.01 -1.46
N SER A 30 -18.63 12.01 -0.98
CA SER A 30 -17.46 12.36 -1.77
C SER A 30 -16.91 11.19 -2.60
N LEU A 31 -17.47 9.99 -2.49
CA LEU A 31 -16.98 8.76 -3.14
C LEU A 31 -17.97 8.32 -4.23
N PRO A 32 -17.53 8.12 -5.48
CA PRO A 32 -18.36 7.59 -6.57
C PRO A 32 -18.44 6.05 -6.50
N LEU A 33 -18.99 5.50 -5.39
CA LEU A 33 -18.97 4.08 -5.09
C LEU A 33 -19.57 3.21 -6.20
N LYS A 34 -20.70 3.65 -6.79
CA LYS A 34 -21.34 2.95 -7.91
C LYS A 34 -20.42 2.86 -9.13
N ALA A 35 -19.73 3.95 -9.48
CA ALA A 35 -18.79 3.95 -10.62
C ALA A 35 -17.54 3.11 -10.32
N LEU A 36 -17.06 3.11 -9.08
CA LEU A 36 -15.93 2.27 -8.66
C LEU A 36 -16.30 0.78 -8.65
N SER A 37 -17.52 0.44 -8.22
CA SER A 37 -17.98 -0.95 -8.14
C SER A 37 -18.12 -1.62 -9.51
N ALA A 38 -18.33 -0.84 -10.56
CA ALA A 38 -18.37 -1.32 -11.93
C ALA A 38 -17.02 -1.92 -12.41
N HIS A 39 -15.92 -1.58 -11.75
CA HIS A 39 -14.59 -2.15 -12.05
C HIS A 39 -14.32 -3.48 -11.34
N LEU A 40 -15.23 -3.95 -10.48
CA LEU A 40 -15.09 -5.23 -9.79
C LEU A 40 -15.97 -6.30 -10.45
N PRO A 41 -15.46 -7.53 -10.59
CA PRO A 41 -16.27 -8.62 -11.12
C PRO A 41 -17.41 -8.99 -10.16
N ILE A 42 -18.52 -9.42 -10.71
CA ILE A 42 -19.60 -10.05 -9.96
C ILE A 42 -19.28 -11.54 -9.85
N PRO A 43 -19.12 -12.09 -8.62
CA PRO A 43 -18.86 -13.52 -8.46
C PRO A 43 -20.02 -14.33 -9.04
N LYS A 44 -19.70 -15.27 -9.92
CA LYS A 44 -20.64 -16.21 -10.53
C LYS A 44 -20.15 -17.64 -10.32
N ASN A 45 -21.04 -18.61 -10.25
CA ASN A 45 -20.70 -20.02 -10.29
C ASN A 45 -20.34 -20.48 -11.72
N LYS A 46 -19.95 -21.76 -11.88
CA LYS A 46 -19.63 -22.33 -13.18
C LYS A 46 -20.79 -22.32 -14.17
N SER A 47 -22.04 -22.33 -13.68
CA SER A 47 -23.27 -22.21 -14.49
C SER A 47 -23.64 -20.75 -14.81
N GLY A 48 -22.85 -19.77 -14.42
CA GLY A 48 -23.10 -18.36 -14.70
C GLY A 48 -24.10 -17.68 -13.75
N THR A 49 -24.69 -18.41 -12.81
CA THR A 49 -25.61 -17.88 -11.80
C THR A 49 -24.84 -17.33 -10.59
N GLN A 50 -25.50 -16.53 -9.76
CA GLN A 50 -24.89 -15.99 -8.55
C GLN A 50 -24.67 -17.11 -7.51
N LEU A 51 -23.48 -17.15 -6.91
CA LEU A 51 -23.09 -18.18 -5.94
C LEU A 51 -23.76 -17.97 -4.56
N GLY A 52 -24.41 -19.03 -4.03
CA GLY A 52 -24.74 -19.21 -2.63
C GLY A 52 -25.63 -18.14 -2.01
N SER A 53 -25.58 -18.00 -0.68
CA SER A 53 -26.31 -16.99 0.07
C SER A 53 -25.83 -15.58 -0.27
N LYS A 54 -26.75 -14.61 -0.20
CA LYS A 54 -26.45 -13.20 -0.48
C LYS A 54 -25.29 -12.71 0.39
N PRO A 55 -24.20 -12.17 -0.21
CA PRO A 55 -23.07 -11.68 0.56
C PRO A 55 -23.48 -10.44 1.38
N TRP A 56 -22.92 -10.29 2.57
CA TRP A 56 -23.13 -9.11 3.44
C TRP A 56 -22.86 -7.78 2.72
N PHE A 57 -21.83 -7.73 1.89
CA PHE A 57 -21.48 -6.53 1.14
C PHE A 57 -21.59 -6.79 -0.36
N ASN A 58 -22.38 -5.98 -1.06
CA ASN A 58 -22.27 -5.87 -2.51
C ASN A 58 -20.93 -5.21 -2.91
N ASN A 59 -20.64 -5.07 -4.19
CA ASN A 59 -19.36 -4.50 -4.63
C ASN A 59 -19.15 -3.03 -4.18
N GLU A 60 -20.21 -2.23 -4.09
CA GLU A 60 -20.13 -0.88 -3.52
C GLU A 60 -19.76 -0.92 -2.04
N GLY A 61 -20.42 -1.78 -1.26
CA GLY A 61 -20.14 -1.98 0.15
C GLY A 61 -18.74 -2.52 0.41
N LYS A 62 -18.24 -3.43 -0.45
CA LYS A 62 -16.86 -3.94 -0.35
C LYS A 62 -15.83 -2.81 -0.52
N ILE A 63 -16.06 -1.90 -1.47
CA ILE A 63 -15.18 -0.73 -1.70
C ILE A 63 -15.34 0.26 -0.53
N ALA A 64 -16.57 0.59 -0.14
CA ALA A 64 -16.84 1.47 0.99
C ALA A 64 -16.12 0.99 2.26
N LEU A 65 -16.15 -0.32 2.53
CA LEU A 65 -15.45 -0.93 3.66
C LEU A 65 -13.93 -0.66 3.65
N GLN A 66 -13.28 -0.58 2.46
CA GLN A 66 -11.86 -0.27 2.40
C GLN A 66 -11.58 1.20 2.79
N PHE A 67 -12.42 2.14 2.36
CA PHE A 67 -12.36 3.54 2.80
C PHE A 67 -12.65 3.68 4.29
N LEU A 68 -13.71 3.01 4.77
CA LEU A 68 -14.09 3.00 6.18
C LEU A 68 -12.96 2.47 7.07
N LYS A 69 -12.31 1.38 6.65
CA LYS A 69 -11.14 0.82 7.35
C LYS A 69 -10.01 1.81 7.54
N LYS A 70 -9.79 2.71 6.57
CA LYS A 70 -8.76 3.74 6.63
C LYS A 70 -9.18 4.93 7.48
N TYR A 71 -10.44 5.30 7.40
CA TYR A 71 -11.03 6.35 8.23
C TYR A 71 -11.02 5.96 9.71
N GLU A 72 -11.46 4.75 10.05
CA GLU A 72 -11.54 4.25 11.42
C GLU A 72 -10.17 3.91 12.06
N GLY A 73 -9.17 3.54 11.27
CA GLY A 73 -7.83 3.22 11.75
C GLY A 73 -7.71 2.04 12.73
N CYS A 74 -8.82 1.33 13.02
CA CYS A 74 -8.89 0.25 14.02
C CYS A 74 -8.52 -1.13 13.43
N SER A 75 -8.45 -2.19 14.25
CA SER A 75 -8.23 -3.57 13.80
C SER A 75 -9.42 -4.10 12.99
N ASP A 76 -9.23 -5.20 12.24
CA ASP A 76 -10.32 -5.82 11.47
C ASP A 76 -11.41 -6.33 12.41
N GLU A 77 -11.03 -6.98 13.50
CA GLU A 77 -11.95 -7.46 14.51
C GLU A 77 -12.77 -6.33 15.15
N LYS A 78 -12.11 -5.24 15.56
CA LYS A 78 -12.81 -4.09 16.12
C LYS A 78 -13.75 -3.43 15.10
N LEU A 79 -13.35 -3.37 13.84
CA LEU A 79 -14.22 -2.83 12.79
C LEU A 79 -15.47 -3.70 12.59
N ARG A 80 -15.31 -5.02 12.57
CA ARG A 80 -16.42 -5.98 12.50
C ARG A 80 -17.40 -5.78 13.67
N GLN A 81 -16.90 -5.73 14.90
CA GLN A 81 -17.68 -5.50 16.10
C GLN A 81 -18.46 -4.18 16.02
N ARG A 82 -17.80 -3.09 15.59
CA ARG A 82 -18.46 -1.79 15.44
C ARG A 82 -19.52 -1.80 14.34
N ILE A 83 -19.29 -2.47 13.21
CA ILE A 83 -20.32 -2.58 12.17
C ILE A 83 -21.56 -3.30 12.71
N ASN A 84 -21.42 -4.27 13.61
CA ASN A 84 -22.57 -4.94 14.22
C ASN A 84 -23.41 -4.02 15.12
N THR A 85 -22.82 -2.98 15.69
CA THR A 85 -23.50 -2.13 16.71
C THR A 85 -23.73 -0.68 16.25
N ASP A 86 -23.04 -0.21 15.21
CA ASP A 86 -23.06 1.19 14.77
C ASP A 86 -23.77 1.31 13.42
N TRP A 87 -25.00 1.83 13.46
CA TRP A 87 -25.81 2.06 12.27
C TRP A 87 -25.15 2.99 11.24
N SER A 88 -24.35 3.93 11.67
CA SER A 88 -23.69 4.86 10.75
C SER A 88 -22.61 4.17 9.91
N LEU A 89 -21.89 3.18 10.47
CA LEU A 89 -20.96 2.34 9.75
C LEU A 89 -21.67 1.37 8.80
N GLN A 90 -22.84 0.84 9.21
CA GLN A 90 -23.68 0.03 8.33
C GLN A 90 -24.15 0.84 7.14
N MET A 91 -24.71 2.04 7.36
CA MET A 91 -25.10 2.96 6.27
C MET A 91 -23.93 3.32 5.35
N PHE A 92 -22.74 3.53 5.92
CA PHE A 92 -21.53 3.80 5.10
C PHE A 92 -21.23 2.64 4.16
N CYS A 93 -21.39 1.41 4.59
CA CYS A 93 -21.17 0.22 3.78
C CYS A 93 -22.38 -0.19 2.93
N GLY A 94 -23.52 0.50 3.06
CA GLY A 94 -24.74 0.16 2.34
C GLY A 94 -25.38 -1.15 2.77
N ILE A 95 -25.26 -1.49 4.05
CA ILE A 95 -25.91 -2.62 4.69
C ILE A 95 -26.80 -2.14 5.82
N GLN A 96 -27.71 -3.00 6.22
CA GLN A 96 -28.54 -2.85 7.41
C GLN A 96 -28.65 -4.22 8.06
N LEU A 97 -28.29 -4.31 9.32
CA LEU A 97 -28.46 -5.51 10.13
C LEU A 97 -29.74 -5.38 10.94
N SER A 98 -30.57 -6.44 10.93
CA SER A 98 -31.69 -6.56 11.83
C SER A 98 -31.16 -6.80 13.25
N TRP A 99 -32.01 -6.59 14.25
CA TRP A 99 -31.61 -6.71 15.67
C TRP A 99 -31.11 -8.12 16.06
N ASN A 100 -31.49 -9.15 15.31
CA ASN A 100 -31.09 -10.56 15.51
C ASN A 100 -29.96 -10.99 14.55
N GLU A 101 -29.50 -10.10 13.66
CA GLU A 101 -28.42 -10.38 12.71
C GLU A 101 -27.08 -9.89 13.22
N GLU A 102 -26.06 -10.73 13.05
CA GLU A 102 -24.68 -10.42 13.41
C GLU A 102 -23.71 -10.97 12.37
N ILE A 103 -22.75 -10.17 12.00
CA ILE A 103 -21.60 -10.61 11.20
C ILE A 103 -20.65 -11.40 12.12
N LYS A 104 -20.75 -12.74 12.10
CA LYS A 104 -19.96 -13.65 12.93
C LYS A 104 -18.59 -13.97 12.30
N ASP A 105 -18.47 -13.95 10.96
CA ASP A 105 -17.21 -14.27 10.26
C ASP A 105 -16.11 -13.26 10.60
N LYS A 106 -15.14 -13.70 11.39
CA LYS A 106 -13.97 -12.90 11.80
C LYS A 106 -13.08 -12.52 10.62
N ASP A 107 -13.11 -13.31 9.56
CA ASP A 107 -12.29 -13.12 8.37
C ASP A 107 -12.96 -12.26 7.30
N LEU A 108 -14.22 -11.88 7.45
CA LEU A 108 -14.99 -11.16 6.43
C LEU A 108 -14.28 -9.88 5.95
N ILE A 109 -13.74 -9.09 6.88
CA ILE A 109 -13.01 -7.84 6.54
C ILE A 109 -11.77 -8.14 5.72
N TRP A 110 -11.02 -9.17 6.12
CA TRP A 110 -9.83 -9.61 5.40
C TRP A 110 -10.17 -10.19 4.03
N LYS A 111 -11.14 -11.09 3.94
CA LYS A 111 -11.62 -11.69 2.68
C LYS A 111 -12.09 -10.63 1.69
N THR A 112 -12.85 -9.65 2.18
CA THR A 112 -13.31 -8.50 1.38
C THR A 112 -12.14 -7.67 0.85
N ARG A 113 -11.14 -7.41 1.70
CA ARG A 113 -9.92 -6.69 1.29
C ARG A 113 -9.14 -7.46 0.24
N ASP A 114 -8.91 -8.75 0.42
CA ASP A 114 -8.18 -9.60 -0.53
C ASP A 114 -8.88 -9.64 -1.89
N PHE A 115 -10.22 -9.76 -1.89
CA PHE A 115 -11.03 -9.69 -3.10
C PHE A 115 -10.88 -8.35 -3.83
N VAL A 116 -11.08 -7.23 -3.13
CA VAL A 116 -10.93 -5.90 -3.74
C VAL A 116 -9.51 -5.69 -4.24
N ALA A 117 -8.51 -6.10 -3.47
CA ALA A 117 -7.11 -5.92 -3.83
C ALA A 117 -6.68 -6.73 -5.06
N LYS A 118 -7.21 -7.95 -5.23
CA LYS A 118 -6.95 -8.79 -6.42
C LYS A 118 -7.48 -8.18 -7.71
N HIS A 119 -8.57 -7.41 -7.63
CA HIS A 119 -9.25 -6.83 -8.80
C HIS A 119 -9.00 -5.31 -8.93
N LEU A 120 -8.12 -4.74 -8.10
CA LEU A 120 -7.84 -3.33 -8.09
C LEU A 120 -6.94 -2.93 -9.28
N ASP A 121 -7.53 -2.36 -10.33
CA ASP A 121 -6.77 -1.58 -11.31
C ASP A 121 -6.59 -0.15 -10.77
N LEU A 122 -5.37 0.15 -10.30
CA LEU A 122 -5.01 1.45 -9.74
C LEU A 122 -5.34 2.61 -10.68
N LYS A 123 -5.09 2.44 -12.00
CA LYS A 123 -5.26 3.51 -12.97
C LYS A 123 -6.74 3.80 -13.21
N GLN A 124 -7.56 2.76 -13.35
CA GLN A 124 -9.01 2.90 -13.55
C GLN A 124 -9.68 3.48 -12.31
N PHE A 125 -9.41 2.92 -11.13
CA PHE A 125 -9.98 3.42 -9.87
C PHE A 125 -9.61 4.89 -9.63
N GLN A 126 -8.33 5.24 -9.80
CA GLN A 126 -7.86 6.60 -9.62
C GLN A 126 -8.47 7.56 -10.66
N SER A 127 -8.59 7.15 -11.91
CA SER A 127 -9.22 7.94 -12.97
C SER A 127 -10.70 8.26 -12.64
N THR A 128 -11.45 7.27 -12.16
CA THR A 128 -12.84 7.41 -11.72
C THR A 128 -12.95 8.41 -10.56
N LEU A 129 -12.08 8.31 -9.56
CA LEU A 129 -12.03 9.26 -8.44
C LEU A 129 -11.67 10.68 -8.90
N ILE A 130 -10.67 10.83 -9.75
CA ILE A 130 -10.27 12.13 -10.30
C ILE A 130 -11.43 12.78 -11.08
N LYS A 131 -12.09 12.02 -11.96
CA LYS A 131 -13.24 12.51 -12.73
C LYS A 131 -14.34 13.03 -11.81
N HIS A 132 -14.63 12.34 -10.72
CA HIS A 132 -15.63 12.72 -9.74
C HIS A 132 -15.22 13.96 -8.92
N TRP A 133 -13.93 14.07 -8.53
CA TRP A 133 -13.45 15.16 -7.68
C TRP A 133 -13.04 16.42 -8.41
N LYS A 134 -12.82 16.34 -9.74
CA LYS A 134 -12.33 17.47 -10.54
C LYS A 134 -13.16 18.75 -10.41
N PRO A 135 -14.50 18.72 -10.31
CA PRO A 135 -15.30 19.94 -10.09
C PRO A 135 -15.02 20.66 -8.77
N ASP A 136 -14.53 19.93 -7.75
CA ASP A 136 -14.21 20.45 -6.42
C ASP A 136 -12.71 20.77 -6.25
N MET A 137 -11.95 20.80 -7.36
CA MET A 137 -10.51 21.06 -7.37
C MET A 137 -10.22 22.45 -7.91
N GLU A 138 -9.39 23.20 -7.18
CA GLU A 138 -8.89 24.51 -7.57
C GLU A 138 -7.47 24.39 -8.15
N ASN A 139 -7.04 25.39 -8.93
CA ASN A 139 -5.68 25.50 -9.47
C ASN A 139 -5.17 24.22 -10.15
N THR A 140 -6.03 23.59 -10.94
CA THR A 140 -5.70 22.34 -11.65
C THR A 140 -4.60 22.48 -12.69
N HIS A 141 -4.13 23.70 -13.00
CA HIS A 141 -3.01 23.98 -13.88
C HIS A 141 -1.62 23.85 -13.20
N MET A 142 -1.59 23.56 -11.90
CA MET A 142 -0.37 23.38 -11.12
C MET A 142 -0.25 21.92 -10.63
N GLY A 143 0.93 21.31 -10.80
CA GLY A 143 1.25 19.98 -10.32
C GLY A 143 2.48 19.98 -9.44
N MET A 144 2.51 19.12 -8.42
CA MET A 144 3.68 18.88 -7.58
C MET A 144 4.09 17.42 -7.68
N SER A 145 5.39 17.14 -7.79
CA SER A 145 5.91 15.78 -7.84
C SER A 145 6.96 15.56 -6.77
N ASP A 146 6.81 14.48 -6.03
CA ASP A 146 7.81 13.99 -5.07
C ASP A 146 7.62 12.51 -4.83
N ALA A 147 8.64 11.83 -4.27
CA ALA A 147 8.54 10.42 -3.94
C ALA A 147 8.70 10.18 -2.44
N THR A 148 7.83 9.35 -1.90
CA THR A 148 7.93 8.87 -0.53
C THR A 148 7.99 7.35 -0.47
N CYS A 149 8.50 6.79 0.62
CA CYS A 149 8.40 5.38 0.91
C CYS A 149 7.35 5.15 2.00
N TYR A 150 6.41 4.24 1.73
CA TYR A 150 5.51 3.70 2.72
C TYR A 150 6.07 2.36 3.19
N GLU A 151 6.55 2.34 4.43
CA GLU A 151 7.28 1.18 4.96
C GLU A 151 6.37 -0.03 5.16
N SER A 152 6.82 -1.20 4.71
CA SER A 152 6.21 -2.49 5.02
C SER A 152 6.50 -2.90 6.46
N TYR A 153 5.52 -3.48 7.13
CA TYR A 153 5.71 -4.04 8.46
C TYR A 153 6.48 -5.36 8.36
N ILE A 154 7.81 -5.25 8.37
CA ILE A 154 8.72 -6.40 8.46
C ILE A 154 9.69 -6.20 9.62
N LYS A 155 10.21 -7.28 10.13
CA LYS A 155 11.35 -7.23 11.03
C LYS A 155 12.57 -6.72 10.25
N TYR A 156 13.41 -5.87 10.85
CA TYR A 156 14.59 -5.35 10.16
C TYR A 156 15.43 -6.50 9.56
N PRO A 157 15.65 -6.53 8.24
CA PRO A 157 16.28 -7.65 7.58
C PRO A 157 17.80 -7.62 7.81
N THR A 158 18.31 -8.68 8.44
CA THR A 158 19.73 -9.00 8.48
C THR A 158 19.95 -10.35 7.82
N ASP A 159 21.14 -10.61 7.27
CA ASP A 159 21.45 -11.87 6.60
C ASP A 159 21.24 -13.08 7.52
N VAL A 160 21.68 -12.95 8.77
CA VAL A 160 21.50 -13.99 9.80
C VAL A 160 20.02 -14.29 10.06
N ARG A 161 19.19 -13.23 10.10
CA ARG A 161 17.75 -13.40 10.35
C ARG A 161 17.04 -14.01 9.17
N LEU A 162 17.33 -13.53 7.97
CA LEU A 162 16.72 -14.05 6.73
C LEU A 162 17.03 -15.55 6.56
N LEU A 163 18.27 -15.94 6.77
CA LEU A 163 18.65 -17.37 6.77
C LEU A 163 17.94 -18.16 7.85
N TRP A 164 17.77 -17.58 9.04
CA TRP A 164 17.07 -18.26 10.13
C TRP A 164 15.57 -18.44 9.81
N ASP A 165 14.90 -17.43 9.27
CA ASP A 165 13.50 -17.54 8.85
C ASP A 165 13.33 -18.66 7.78
N CYS A 166 14.27 -18.80 6.86
CA CYS A 166 14.29 -19.91 5.90
C CYS A 166 14.45 -21.28 6.58
N ILE A 167 15.39 -21.40 7.53
CA ILE A 167 15.64 -22.62 8.28
C ILE A 167 14.42 -23.04 9.11
N GLU A 168 13.75 -22.10 9.78
CA GLU A 168 12.54 -22.39 10.55
C GLU A 168 11.42 -22.93 9.67
N TRP A 169 11.21 -22.34 8.50
CA TRP A 169 10.21 -22.84 7.57
C TRP A 169 10.57 -24.22 7.02
N LEU A 170 11.81 -24.43 6.58
CA LEU A 170 12.28 -25.73 6.08
C LEU A 170 12.13 -26.84 7.15
N ASP A 171 12.56 -26.59 8.39
CA ASP A 171 12.42 -27.56 9.50
C ASP A 171 10.94 -27.91 9.78
N GLN A 172 10.06 -26.91 9.69
CA GLN A 172 8.63 -27.13 9.87
C GLN A 172 8.04 -27.98 8.74
N GLN A 173 8.39 -27.71 7.50
CA GLN A 173 7.91 -28.50 6.34
C GLN A 173 8.46 -29.93 6.36
N ILE A 174 9.75 -30.10 6.64
CA ILE A 174 10.36 -31.44 6.75
C ILE A 174 9.67 -32.28 7.84
N ARG A 175 9.37 -31.68 9.02
CA ARG A 175 8.64 -32.36 10.09
C ARG A 175 7.23 -32.75 9.66
N TYR A 176 6.52 -31.83 9.03
CA TYR A 176 5.16 -32.05 8.56
C TYR A 176 5.13 -33.17 7.50
N SER A 177 5.97 -33.08 6.48
CA SER A 177 6.03 -34.03 5.37
C SER A 177 6.46 -35.43 5.84
N ALA A 178 7.51 -35.52 6.65
CA ALA A 178 7.96 -36.82 7.17
C ALA A 178 6.87 -37.51 8.01
N LYS A 179 6.14 -36.74 8.85
CA LYS A 179 5.02 -37.27 9.65
C LYS A 179 3.88 -37.76 8.77
N ALA A 180 3.47 -36.97 7.76
CA ALA A 180 2.37 -37.31 6.86
C ALA A 180 2.68 -38.56 6.02
N MET A 181 3.90 -38.72 5.55
CA MET A 181 4.38 -39.88 4.81
C MET A 181 4.79 -41.06 5.71
N LYS A 182 4.60 -40.95 7.03
CA LYS A 182 5.05 -41.98 8.04
C LYS A 182 6.53 -42.33 7.96
N LEU A 183 7.35 -41.37 7.48
CA LEU A 183 8.80 -41.52 7.39
C LEU A 183 9.49 -41.06 8.68
N ARG A 184 10.69 -41.64 8.94
CA ARG A 184 11.52 -41.15 10.02
C ARG A 184 12.00 -39.74 9.77
N HIS A 185 11.83 -38.82 10.72
CA HIS A 185 12.32 -37.45 10.62
C HIS A 185 13.86 -37.43 10.41
N PRO A 186 14.34 -36.77 9.34
CA PRO A 186 15.76 -36.68 9.06
C PRO A 186 16.52 -35.97 10.18
N ARG A 187 17.72 -36.46 10.51
CA ARG A 187 18.55 -35.85 11.57
C ARG A 187 19.01 -34.44 11.16
N SER A 188 18.67 -33.44 11.97
CA SER A 188 19.11 -32.05 11.78
C SER A 188 19.61 -31.48 13.13
N LYS A 189 20.49 -30.46 13.06
CA LYS A 189 20.98 -29.72 14.23
C LYS A 189 20.15 -28.47 14.53
N VAL A 190 18.88 -28.38 14.04
CA VAL A 190 18.04 -27.17 14.16
C VAL A 190 17.83 -26.81 15.65
N LYS A 191 17.56 -27.75 16.53
CA LYS A 191 17.39 -27.48 17.98
C LYS A 191 18.61 -26.78 18.59
N GLU A 192 19.80 -27.29 18.33
CA GLU A 192 21.08 -26.71 18.80
C GLU A 192 21.28 -25.31 18.20
N GLN A 193 21.03 -25.16 16.89
CA GLN A 193 21.20 -23.92 16.20
C GLN A 193 20.15 -22.86 16.61
N ARG A 194 18.94 -23.26 17.04
CA ARG A 194 17.94 -22.38 17.62
C ARG A 194 18.43 -21.72 18.89
N PHE A 195 19.03 -22.50 19.79
CA PHE A 195 19.64 -21.97 21.00
C PHE A 195 20.77 -20.97 20.70
N LYS A 196 21.67 -21.30 19.77
CA LYS A 196 22.74 -20.38 19.31
C LYS A 196 22.17 -19.11 18.67
N GLN A 197 21.04 -19.22 17.94
CA GLN A 197 20.37 -18.08 17.33
C GLN A 197 19.74 -17.15 18.36
N LEU A 198 19.10 -17.68 19.38
CA LEU A 198 18.54 -16.90 20.49
C LEU A 198 19.65 -16.13 21.23
N ASN A 199 20.77 -16.80 21.53
CA ASN A 199 21.92 -16.18 22.17
C ASN A 199 22.54 -15.08 21.29
N TYR A 200 22.64 -15.30 19.97
CA TYR A 200 23.11 -14.28 19.04
C TYR A 200 22.13 -13.09 18.96
N ALA A 201 20.83 -13.35 18.92
CA ALA A 201 19.81 -12.30 18.82
C ALA A 201 19.81 -11.37 20.03
N ARG A 202 19.99 -11.93 21.25
CA ARG A 202 20.03 -11.18 22.51
C ARG A 202 21.25 -10.27 22.67
N ARG A 203 22.34 -10.51 21.93
CA ARG A 203 23.56 -9.70 22.03
C ARG A 203 23.34 -8.28 21.52
N ARG A 204 23.65 -7.29 22.36
CA ARG A 204 23.62 -5.87 21.99
C ARG A 204 24.67 -5.54 20.93
N ARG A 205 25.90 -6.03 21.11
CA ARG A 205 27.02 -5.85 20.16
C ARG A 205 27.24 -7.15 19.37
N LYS A 206 27.31 -7.03 18.05
CA LYS A 206 27.50 -8.14 17.11
C LYS A 206 28.75 -7.90 16.28
N PRO A 207 29.96 -8.29 16.78
CA PRO A 207 31.20 -8.14 16.02
C PRO A 207 31.12 -8.83 14.65
N LYS A 208 31.71 -8.24 13.63
CA LYS A 208 31.73 -8.78 12.25
C LYS A 208 32.22 -10.23 12.16
N LYS A 209 33.24 -10.58 12.97
CA LYS A 209 33.76 -11.97 13.05
C LYS A 209 32.72 -12.95 13.52
N LEU A 210 31.93 -12.58 14.56
CA LEU A 210 30.86 -13.42 15.09
C LEU A 210 29.71 -13.57 14.08
N GLU A 211 29.33 -12.47 13.42
CA GLU A 211 28.29 -12.49 12.37
C GLU A 211 28.71 -13.36 11.19
N LYS A 212 29.95 -13.22 10.69
CA LYS A 212 30.49 -14.06 9.61
C LYS A 212 30.48 -15.54 9.98
N ARG A 213 30.91 -15.90 11.22
CA ARG A 213 30.85 -17.28 11.73
C ARG A 213 29.41 -17.79 11.78
N ARG A 214 28.47 -16.96 12.27
CA ARG A 214 27.06 -17.33 12.36
C ARG A 214 26.44 -17.55 10.99
N ARG A 215 26.70 -16.68 10.02
CA ARG A 215 26.25 -16.83 8.63
C ARG A 215 26.74 -18.14 8.02
N LYS A 216 28.03 -18.48 8.20
CA LYS A 216 28.58 -19.77 7.72
C LYS A 216 27.82 -20.98 8.25
N GLN A 217 27.54 -21.01 9.57
CA GLN A 217 26.79 -22.08 10.21
C GLN A 217 25.36 -22.21 9.67
N LEU A 218 24.68 -21.07 9.46
CA LEU A 218 23.31 -21.05 8.96
C LEU A 218 23.25 -21.43 7.47
N LEU A 219 24.21 -21.00 6.65
CA LEU A 219 24.31 -21.41 5.26
C LEU A 219 24.46 -22.92 5.12
N TYR A 220 25.35 -23.53 5.92
CA TYR A 220 25.53 -24.98 5.94
C TYR A 220 24.23 -25.70 6.32
N LEU A 221 23.57 -25.26 7.42
CA LEU A 221 22.32 -25.87 7.86
C LEU A 221 21.18 -25.67 6.85
N CYS A 222 21.06 -24.48 6.26
CA CYS A 222 20.06 -24.19 5.25
C CYS A 222 20.21 -25.12 4.02
N ASN A 223 21.44 -25.29 3.53
CA ASN A 223 21.72 -26.21 2.43
C ASN A 223 21.31 -27.64 2.76
N LYS A 224 21.69 -28.12 3.95
CA LYS A 224 21.31 -29.46 4.39
C LYS A 224 19.79 -29.66 4.41
N LEU A 225 19.05 -28.69 4.94
CA LEU A 225 17.59 -28.77 5.01
C LEU A 225 16.93 -28.63 3.62
N LEU A 226 17.51 -27.86 2.71
CA LEU A 226 17.05 -27.79 1.33
C LEU A 226 17.13 -29.15 0.64
N LEU A 227 18.26 -29.85 0.76
CA LEU A 227 18.44 -31.21 0.21
C LEU A 227 17.47 -32.20 0.84
N GLN A 228 17.29 -32.16 2.18
CA GLN A 228 16.36 -33.05 2.88
C GLN A 228 14.90 -32.83 2.46
N LEU A 229 14.48 -31.59 2.22
CA LEU A 229 13.13 -31.33 1.76
C LEU A 229 12.95 -31.71 0.28
N ASP A 230 13.96 -31.52 -0.54
CA ASP A 230 13.95 -31.92 -1.96
C ASP A 230 13.81 -33.44 -2.09
N GLU A 231 14.55 -34.23 -1.30
CA GLU A 231 14.42 -35.69 -1.21
C GLU A 231 12.99 -36.11 -0.80
N LEU A 232 12.38 -35.43 0.18
CA LEU A 232 11.00 -35.70 0.60
C LEU A 232 9.98 -35.35 -0.50
N ILE A 233 10.18 -34.26 -1.23
CA ILE A 233 9.33 -33.88 -2.37
C ILE A 233 9.45 -34.93 -3.49
N ALA A 234 10.66 -35.37 -3.82
CA ALA A 234 10.88 -36.41 -4.82
C ALA A 234 10.19 -37.72 -4.43
N HIS A 235 10.35 -38.16 -3.19
CA HIS A 235 9.67 -39.35 -2.67
C HIS A 235 8.14 -39.25 -2.73
N TRP A 236 7.58 -38.11 -2.35
CA TRP A 236 6.14 -37.84 -2.47
C TRP A 236 5.65 -37.88 -3.91
N GLN A 237 6.41 -37.31 -4.86
CA GLN A 237 6.07 -37.34 -6.27
C GLN A 237 6.11 -38.77 -6.87
N GLU A 238 7.02 -39.62 -6.39
CA GLU A 238 7.05 -41.04 -6.76
C GLU A 238 5.83 -41.80 -6.24
N GLN A 239 5.44 -41.55 -5.00
CA GLN A 239 4.23 -42.17 -4.41
C GLN A 239 2.96 -41.79 -5.17
N LEU A 240 2.82 -40.54 -5.60
CA LEU A 240 1.70 -40.09 -6.44
C LEU A 240 1.61 -40.85 -7.78
N LYS A 241 2.75 -41.15 -8.42
CA LYS A 241 2.78 -41.91 -9.69
C LYS A 241 2.29 -43.36 -9.53
N ILE A 242 2.39 -43.92 -8.32
CA ILE A 242 1.98 -45.31 -8.02
C ILE A 242 0.49 -45.36 -7.61
N GLY A 243 -0.24 -44.24 -7.65
CA GLY A 243 -1.68 -44.20 -7.41
C GLY A 243 -2.10 -44.18 -5.90
N MET A 244 -1.21 -43.81 -5.00
CA MET A 244 -1.60 -43.57 -3.61
C MET A 244 -2.43 -42.29 -3.50
N GLU A 245 -3.60 -42.38 -2.80
CA GLU A 245 -4.41 -41.22 -2.47
C GLU A 245 -3.56 -40.18 -1.73
N ASP A 246 -3.47 -38.98 -2.31
CA ASP A 246 -2.66 -37.90 -1.75
C ASP A 246 -3.48 -37.01 -0.80
N PRO A 247 -3.12 -36.92 0.45
CA PRO A 247 -3.41 -35.75 1.22
C PRO A 247 -2.53 -34.62 0.65
N TYR A 248 -3.05 -33.61 -0.01
CA TYR A 248 -2.38 -32.39 -0.49
C TYR A 248 -1.21 -31.93 0.39
N LEU A 249 -0.10 -32.68 0.34
CA LEU A 249 1.04 -32.51 1.23
C LEU A 249 1.78 -31.21 0.95
N PHE A 250 1.83 -30.87 -0.34
CA PHE A 250 2.45 -29.63 -0.81
C PHE A 250 1.48 -28.90 -1.73
N ILE A 251 1.01 -27.74 -1.30
CA ILE A 251 0.22 -26.82 -2.11
C ILE A 251 1.14 -25.91 -2.94
N HIS A 252 0.59 -25.31 -3.98
CA HIS A 252 1.34 -24.39 -4.86
C HIS A 252 2.11 -23.30 -4.10
N GLU A 253 1.53 -22.74 -3.02
CA GLU A 253 2.17 -21.71 -2.20
C GLU A 253 3.44 -22.22 -1.48
N ASP A 254 3.50 -23.50 -1.13
CA ASP A 254 4.68 -24.11 -0.50
C ASP A 254 5.83 -24.28 -1.50
N PHE A 255 5.53 -24.66 -2.73
CA PHE A 255 6.51 -24.72 -3.81
C PHE A 255 7.08 -23.35 -4.16
N GLU A 256 6.24 -22.33 -4.23
CA GLU A 256 6.71 -20.94 -4.46
C GLU A 256 7.60 -20.44 -3.33
N LYS A 257 7.27 -20.80 -2.09
CA LYS A 257 8.10 -20.45 -0.94
C LYS A 257 9.41 -21.23 -0.92
N PHE A 258 9.38 -22.51 -1.27
CA PHE A 258 10.60 -23.34 -1.41
C PHE A 258 11.53 -22.74 -2.48
N ARG A 259 11.04 -22.44 -3.69
CA ARG A 259 11.81 -21.76 -4.73
C ARG A 259 12.38 -20.42 -4.27
N THR A 260 11.61 -19.66 -3.48
CA THR A 260 12.09 -18.40 -2.89
C THR A 260 13.24 -18.63 -1.93
N ILE A 261 13.19 -19.70 -1.11
CA ILE A 261 14.27 -20.07 -0.18
C ILE A 261 15.52 -20.47 -0.95
N CYS A 262 15.40 -21.26 -2.04
CA CYS A 262 16.52 -21.59 -2.91
C CYS A 262 17.23 -20.33 -3.42
N LYS A 263 16.45 -19.36 -3.96
CA LYS A 263 17.00 -18.06 -4.40
C LYS A 263 17.66 -17.28 -3.27
N ILE A 264 17.04 -17.25 -2.07
CA ILE A 264 17.64 -16.58 -0.91
C ILE A 264 18.95 -17.25 -0.53
N TYR A 265 19.01 -18.59 -0.51
CA TYR A 265 20.22 -19.33 -0.21
C TYR A 265 21.35 -19.01 -1.20
N GLU A 266 21.08 -19.05 -2.51
CA GLU A 266 22.01 -18.67 -3.57
C GLU A 266 22.56 -17.26 -3.39
N GLN A 267 21.67 -16.28 -3.19
CA GLN A 267 22.02 -14.88 -2.98
C GLN A 267 22.86 -14.68 -1.71
N GLN A 268 22.53 -15.37 -0.62
CA GLN A 268 23.25 -15.28 0.65
C GLN A 268 24.60 -15.98 0.60
N ASN A 269 24.71 -17.10 -0.11
CA ASN A 269 25.96 -17.82 -0.34
C ASN A 269 26.91 -16.98 -1.21
N PHE A 270 26.39 -16.40 -2.31
CA PHE A 270 27.15 -15.48 -3.16
C PHE A 270 27.67 -14.28 -2.35
N HIS A 271 26.80 -13.61 -1.60
CA HIS A 271 27.19 -12.47 -0.77
C HIS A 271 28.17 -12.83 0.35
N TYR A 272 28.09 -14.04 0.88
CA TYR A 272 29.07 -14.53 1.86
C TYR A 272 30.45 -14.72 1.24
N LYS A 273 30.53 -15.26 0.03
CA LYS A 273 31.78 -15.47 -0.71
C LYS A 273 32.35 -14.16 -1.28
N HIS A 274 31.47 -13.25 -1.73
CA HIS A 274 31.82 -11.99 -2.39
C HIS A 274 31.22 -10.77 -1.65
N PRO A 275 31.70 -10.43 -0.43
CA PRO A 275 31.06 -9.43 0.44
C PRO A 275 31.14 -7.98 -0.09
N LYS A 276 32.03 -7.70 -1.06
CA LYS A 276 32.16 -6.39 -1.71
C LYS A 276 31.27 -6.23 -2.94
N GLN A 277 30.72 -7.31 -3.47
CA GLN A 277 29.86 -7.28 -4.65
C GLN A 277 28.39 -7.10 -4.27
N SER A 278 27.67 -6.34 -5.07
CA SER A 278 26.23 -6.16 -4.90
C SER A 278 25.48 -7.38 -5.43
N VAL A 279 24.43 -7.79 -4.73
CA VAL A 279 23.55 -8.85 -5.17
C VAL A 279 22.35 -8.22 -5.90
N PRO A 280 22.20 -8.46 -7.22
CA PRO A 280 21.08 -7.92 -7.96
C PRO A 280 19.75 -8.53 -7.45
N ASN A 281 18.71 -7.72 -7.43
CA ASN A 281 17.37 -8.14 -6.98
C ASN A 281 17.34 -8.84 -5.62
N ARG A 282 18.20 -8.42 -4.69
CA ARG A 282 18.37 -9.04 -3.37
C ARG A 282 17.04 -9.12 -2.60
N ILE A 283 16.64 -10.33 -2.25
CA ILE A 283 15.47 -10.60 -1.40
C ILE A 283 15.84 -10.29 0.04
N VAL A 284 14.99 -9.56 0.74
CA VAL A 284 15.22 -9.11 2.12
C VAL A 284 14.23 -9.72 3.12
N SER A 285 13.17 -10.37 2.65
CA SER A 285 12.18 -11.02 3.48
C SER A 285 11.64 -12.27 2.79
N LEU A 286 11.60 -13.39 3.50
CA LEU A 286 10.98 -14.63 3.03
C LEU A 286 9.47 -14.47 2.79
N TYR A 287 8.80 -13.74 3.68
CA TYR A 287 7.33 -13.57 3.64
C TYR A 287 6.87 -12.46 2.70
N LYS A 288 7.78 -11.58 2.27
CA LYS A 288 7.54 -10.52 1.29
C LYS A 288 8.70 -10.50 0.28
N PRO A 289 8.79 -11.51 -0.59
CA PRO A 289 9.93 -11.66 -1.50
C PRO A 289 10.01 -10.59 -2.59
N TYR A 290 8.95 -9.81 -2.78
CA TYR A 290 8.88 -8.67 -3.69
C TYR A 290 9.60 -7.41 -3.16
N LEU A 291 9.87 -7.31 -1.86
CA LEU A 291 10.55 -6.16 -1.26
C LEU A 291 12.03 -6.11 -1.65
N ARG A 292 12.48 -4.89 -1.93
CA ARG A 292 13.89 -4.57 -2.18
C ARG A 292 14.37 -3.45 -1.26
N PRO A 293 15.68 -3.37 -0.95
CA PRO A 293 16.21 -2.26 -0.17
C PRO A 293 16.13 -0.96 -0.99
N ILE A 294 15.56 0.09 -0.41
CA ILE A 294 15.46 1.42 -0.98
C ILE A 294 16.37 2.35 -0.19
N ILE A 295 17.43 2.85 -0.84
CA ILE A 295 18.40 3.75 -0.22
C ILE A 295 17.87 5.18 -0.32
N ARG A 296 17.71 5.88 0.82
CA ARG A 296 17.17 7.25 0.91
C ARG A 296 18.20 8.29 1.39
N GLY A 297 19.46 8.09 1.13
CA GLY A 297 20.50 9.04 1.50
C GLY A 297 21.50 8.49 2.52
N LYS A 298 22.30 9.38 3.10
CA LYS A 298 23.30 9.06 4.13
C LYS A 298 22.75 9.40 5.51
N GLU A 299 23.04 8.58 6.50
CA GLU A 299 22.82 8.91 7.91
C GLU A 299 23.89 9.89 8.40
N SER A 300 23.64 10.57 9.51
CA SER A 300 24.60 11.49 10.14
C SER A 300 25.95 10.83 10.50
N ASN A 301 25.95 9.53 10.73
CA ASN A 301 27.13 8.69 11.01
C ASN A 301 27.81 8.13 9.75
N GLY A 302 27.42 8.61 8.53
CA GLY A 302 27.95 8.15 7.25
C GLY A 302 27.32 6.86 6.71
N GLY A 303 26.42 6.21 7.45
CA GLY A 303 25.67 5.04 7.02
C GLY A 303 24.65 5.38 5.93
N LYS A 304 24.19 4.35 5.20
CA LYS A 304 23.09 4.50 4.23
C LYS A 304 21.77 4.24 4.94
N ARG A 305 20.86 5.22 4.92
CA ARG A 305 19.48 5.01 5.37
C ARG A 305 18.76 4.13 4.37
N VAL A 306 18.34 2.94 4.79
CA VAL A 306 17.65 1.96 3.96
C VAL A 306 16.23 1.77 4.48
N GLU A 307 15.26 1.91 3.59
CA GLU A 307 13.84 1.68 3.85
C GLU A 307 13.36 0.45 3.08
N PHE A 308 12.36 -0.25 3.62
CA PHE A 308 11.79 -1.46 3.05
C PHE A 308 10.28 -1.30 2.94
N GLY A 309 9.80 -1.12 1.72
CA GLY A 309 8.39 -0.86 1.46
C GLY A 309 8.14 -0.45 0.02
N ALA A 310 6.99 0.16 -0.23
CA ALA A 310 6.66 0.70 -1.53
C ALA A 310 7.18 2.13 -1.70
N LYS A 311 8.01 2.36 -2.70
CA LYS A 311 8.37 3.70 -3.14
C LYS A 311 7.27 4.21 -4.08
N VAL A 312 6.64 5.31 -3.71
CA VAL A 312 5.54 5.92 -4.46
C VAL A 312 5.98 7.28 -4.97
N ASN A 313 5.97 7.46 -6.29
CA ASN A 313 6.03 8.78 -6.89
C ASN A 313 4.63 9.37 -6.90
N THR A 314 4.45 10.43 -6.15
CA THR A 314 3.16 11.11 -5.99
C THR A 314 3.07 12.27 -6.95
N TRP A 315 1.91 12.42 -7.59
CA TRP A 315 1.53 13.63 -8.31
C TRP A 315 0.42 14.34 -7.56
N GLN A 316 0.72 15.51 -7.02
CA GLN A 316 -0.26 16.29 -6.26
C GLN A 316 -0.85 17.41 -7.12
N VAL A 317 -2.18 17.53 -7.12
CA VAL A 317 -2.94 18.61 -7.76
C VAL A 317 -3.98 19.11 -6.77
N SER A 318 -4.06 20.43 -6.59
CA SER A 318 -5.01 21.03 -5.64
C SER A 318 -4.88 20.46 -4.22
N GLY A 319 -3.67 20.07 -3.80
CA GLY A 319 -3.42 19.46 -2.48
C GLY A 319 -3.91 18.01 -2.32
N LEU A 320 -4.39 17.36 -3.41
CA LEU A 320 -4.77 15.95 -3.45
C LEU A 320 -3.65 15.10 -4.03
N ASN A 321 -3.31 14.00 -3.39
CA ASN A 321 -2.21 13.12 -3.77
C ASN A 321 -2.68 11.99 -4.68
N PHE A 322 -2.06 11.82 -5.83
CA PHE A 322 -2.33 10.75 -6.78
C PHE A 322 -1.08 9.91 -7.00
N ILE A 323 -1.24 8.59 -7.14
CA ILE A 323 -0.15 7.66 -7.42
C ILE A 323 0.20 7.75 -8.90
N GLU A 324 1.35 8.37 -9.22
CA GLU A 324 1.88 8.35 -10.59
C GLU A 324 2.63 7.05 -10.85
N HIS A 325 3.39 6.57 -9.85
CA HIS A 325 4.12 5.32 -9.93
C HIS A 325 4.30 4.70 -8.54
N LEU A 326 4.16 3.39 -8.46
CA LEU A 326 4.40 2.62 -7.25
C LEU A 326 5.33 1.45 -7.60
N SER A 327 6.37 1.23 -6.79
CA SER A 327 7.30 0.13 -6.95
C SER A 327 7.87 -0.30 -5.60
N PHE A 328 8.04 -1.60 -5.43
CA PHE A 328 8.76 -2.17 -4.29
C PHE A 328 10.27 -2.24 -4.52
N SER A 329 10.73 -1.76 -5.66
CA SER A 329 12.14 -1.57 -6.00
C SER A 329 12.48 -0.09 -6.10
N ALA A 330 13.73 0.25 -5.88
CA ALA A 330 14.21 1.61 -6.06
C ALA A 330 14.09 2.04 -7.53
N PHE A 331 13.66 3.27 -7.76
CA PHE A 331 13.66 3.92 -9.08
C PHE A 331 14.23 5.33 -8.97
N HIS A 332 14.76 5.82 -10.08
CA HIS A 332 15.27 7.20 -10.14
C HIS A 332 14.10 8.18 -10.38
N GLU A 333 13.88 9.06 -9.42
CA GLU A 333 12.73 9.99 -9.38
C GLU A 333 12.76 10.98 -10.57
N GLY A 334 13.94 11.46 -10.95
CA GLY A 334 14.10 12.38 -12.08
C GLY A 334 13.53 11.85 -13.41
N ASN A 335 13.44 10.53 -13.59
CA ASN A 335 12.86 9.91 -14.77
C ASN A 335 11.32 9.90 -14.77
N ARG A 336 10.69 10.31 -13.64
CA ARG A 336 9.23 10.28 -13.48
C ARG A 336 8.56 11.59 -13.87
N LEU A 337 9.25 12.73 -13.89
CA LEU A 337 8.65 14.05 -14.11
C LEU A 337 7.83 14.12 -15.40
N GLN A 338 8.40 13.71 -16.53
CA GLN A 338 7.72 13.77 -17.83
C GLN A 338 6.48 12.86 -17.84
N LYS A 339 6.57 11.68 -17.21
CA LYS A 339 5.43 10.77 -17.07
C LYS A 339 4.34 11.37 -16.18
N GLY A 340 4.71 12.07 -15.10
CA GLY A 340 3.79 12.83 -14.26
C GLY A 340 3.11 13.97 -15.01
N ILE A 341 3.84 14.67 -15.91
CA ILE A 341 3.24 15.71 -16.76
C ILE A 341 2.23 15.10 -17.75
N VAL A 342 2.55 13.95 -18.35
CA VAL A 342 1.60 13.22 -19.22
C VAL A 342 0.37 12.77 -18.43
N PHE A 343 0.56 12.23 -17.21
CA PHE A 343 -0.54 11.90 -16.30
C PHE A 343 -1.42 13.12 -16.00
N HIS A 344 -0.79 14.29 -15.74
CA HIS A 344 -1.50 15.54 -15.50
C HIS A 344 -2.35 15.95 -16.71
N HIS A 345 -1.76 15.96 -17.92
CA HIS A 345 -2.49 16.30 -19.13
C HIS A 345 -3.71 15.42 -19.37
N LYS A 346 -3.56 14.12 -19.15
CA LYS A 346 -4.65 13.15 -19.30
C LYS A 346 -5.85 13.44 -18.40
N HIS A 347 -5.61 13.88 -17.16
CA HIS A 347 -6.64 13.95 -16.13
C HIS A 347 -7.12 15.39 -15.84
N PHE A 348 -6.20 16.36 -15.88
CA PHE A 348 -6.47 17.74 -15.44
C PHE A 348 -6.42 18.76 -16.58
N GLY A 349 -5.82 18.44 -17.70
CA GLY A 349 -5.64 19.34 -18.83
C GLY A 349 -4.26 20.02 -18.82
N LYS A 350 -4.17 21.25 -19.34
CA LYS A 350 -2.89 21.94 -19.55
C LYS A 350 -2.18 22.28 -18.22
N LEU A 351 -0.96 21.77 -18.07
CA LEU A 351 -0.08 22.11 -16.95
C LEU A 351 0.65 23.42 -17.27
N ARG A 352 0.61 24.39 -16.35
CA ARG A 352 1.36 25.66 -16.45
C ARG A 352 2.55 25.72 -15.50
N GLN A 353 2.45 25.05 -14.34
CA GLN A 353 3.45 25.12 -13.29
C GLN A 353 3.72 23.75 -12.70
N VAL A 354 4.98 23.43 -12.43
CA VAL A 354 5.36 22.19 -11.74
C VAL A 354 6.38 22.44 -10.65
N GLY A 355 6.09 21.92 -9.46
CA GLY A 355 7.01 21.87 -8.33
C GLY A 355 7.57 20.45 -8.14
N ALA A 356 8.89 20.33 -8.02
CA ALA A 356 9.55 19.06 -7.72
C ALA A 356 10.90 19.31 -7.06
N ASP A 357 11.45 18.28 -6.40
CA ASP A 357 12.75 18.38 -5.76
C ASP A 357 13.91 18.50 -6.76
N ALA A 358 15.09 18.88 -6.28
CA ALA A 358 16.28 19.07 -7.10
C ALA A 358 16.67 17.82 -7.91
N ILE A 359 16.37 16.62 -7.44
CA ILE A 359 16.61 15.36 -8.14
C ILE A 359 15.87 15.28 -9.49
N TYR A 360 14.72 15.95 -9.61
CA TYR A 360 13.93 16.04 -10.85
C TYR A 360 14.50 17.07 -11.84
N ALA A 361 15.40 17.97 -11.41
CA ALA A 361 15.92 19.07 -12.21
C ALA A 361 17.02 18.63 -13.21
N THR A 362 16.85 17.47 -13.87
CA THR A 362 17.76 16.97 -14.90
C THR A 362 17.74 17.87 -16.13
N ASN A 363 18.83 17.88 -16.93
CA ASN A 363 18.89 18.67 -18.18
C ASN A 363 17.75 18.29 -19.13
N LYS A 364 17.41 17.00 -19.22
CA LYS A 364 16.29 16.50 -20.04
C LYS A 364 14.96 17.10 -19.58
N ASN A 365 14.70 17.12 -18.29
CA ASN A 365 13.45 17.68 -17.75
C ASN A 365 13.38 19.20 -17.89
N ARG A 366 14.51 19.91 -17.72
CA ARG A 366 14.58 21.35 -17.94
C ARG A 366 14.23 21.71 -19.39
N LYS A 367 14.91 21.08 -20.37
CA LYS A 367 14.61 21.25 -21.80
C LYS A 367 13.15 20.96 -22.12
N PHE A 368 12.59 19.89 -21.55
CA PHE A 368 11.18 19.52 -21.71
C PHE A 368 10.25 20.62 -21.18
N CYS A 369 10.43 21.06 -19.93
CA CYS A 369 9.58 22.11 -19.34
C CYS A 369 9.68 23.45 -20.13
N THR A 370 10.87 23.85 -20.56
CA THR A 370 11.06 25.03 -21.40
C THR A 370 10.33 24.91 -22.73
N ARG A 371 10.46 23.76 -23.43
CA ARG A 371 9.77 23.50 -24.71
C ARG A 371 8.25 23.63 -24.62
N PHE A 372 7.66 23.19 -23.49
CA PHE A 372 6.21 23.21 -23.27
C PHE A 372 5.73 24.42 -22.46
N ASN A 373 6.59 25.41 -22.24
CA ASN A 373 6.30 26.63 -21.47
C ASN A 373 5.71 26.32 -20.07
N ILE A 374 6.34 25.39 -19.36
CA ILE A 374 5.97 24.99 -18.00
C ILE A 374 6.92 25.65 -17.02
N ALA A 375 6.42 26.55 -16.17
CA ALA A 375 7.22 27.16 -15.10
C ALA A 375 7.60 26.13 -14.03
N THR A 376 8.83 26.21 -13.53
CA THR A 376 9.37 25.23 -12.56
C THR A 376 9.98 25.92 -11.36
N CYS A 377 10.08 25.21 -10.22
CA CYS A 377 10.85 25.65 -9.05
C CYS A 377 12.37 25.39 -9.18
N PHE A 378 12.87 24.90 -10.32
CA PHE A 378 14.25 24.51 -10.49
C PHE A 378 15.20 25.72 -10.52
N LYS A 379 16.29 25.66 -9.76
CA LYS A 379 17.32 26.71 -9.81
C LYS A 379 17.87 26.82 -11.22
N PRO A 380 17.96 28.03 -11.81
CA PRO A 380 18.53 28.24 -13.15
C PRO A 380 19.98 27.73 -13.21
N LYS A 381 20.40 27.27 -14.40
CA LYS A 381 21.80 26.96 -14.71
C LYS A 381 22.35 28.00 -15.66
N GLY A 382 23.58 28.45 -15.40
CA GLY A 382 24.28 29.41 -16.24
C GLY A 382 23.93 30.87 -15.98
N ARG A 383 24.46 31.77 -16.84
CA ARG A 383 24.31 33.24 -16.75
C ARG A 383 22.84 33.60 -17.12
N ARG A 384 22.21 34.42 -16.31
CA ARG A 384 20.84 34.91 -16.57
C ARG A 384 20.83 36.12 -17.47
N LYS A 385 19.81 36.27 -18.32
CA LYS A 385 19.53 37.48 -19.08
C LYS A 385 19.32 38.69 -18.16
N HIS A 386 19.70 39.85 -18.62
CA HIS A 386 19.88 41.05 -17.78
C HIS A 386 18.63 41.92 -17.59
N GLU A 387 17.44 41.34 -17.47
CA GLU A 387 16.22 42.13 -17.20
C GLU A 387 15.81 41.99 -15.71
N PRO A 388 16.04 43.05 -14.88
CA PRO A 388 15.86 42.96 -13.41
C PRO A 388 14.42 42.68 -12.97
N ILE A 389 13.42 43.22 -13.70
CA ILE A 389 11.99 43.09 -13.35
C ILE A 389 11.49 41.66 -13.62
N LEU A 390 11.74 41.15 -14.81
CA LEU A 390 11.39 39.76 -15.18
C LEU A 390 12.08 38.74 -14.26
N ARG A 391 13.33 39.03 -13.89
CA ARG A 391 14.11 38.19 -12.96
C ARG A 391 13.47 38.12 -11.57
N LYS A 392 12.99 39.26 -11.04
CA LYS A 392 12.28 39.30 -9.73
C LYS A 392 10.98 38.49 -9.80
N GLN A 393 10.21 38.62 -10.88
CA GLN A 393 8.97 37.88 -11.08
C GLN A 393 9.21 36.35 -11.17
N GLU A 394 10.19 35.91 -11.93
CA GLU A 394 10.59 34.51 -12.03
C GLU A 394 11.09 33.95 -10.69
N ASP A 395 11.85 34.74 -9.92
CA ASP A 395 12.34 34.34 -8.61
C ASP A 395 11.19 34.20 -7.59
N LEU A 396 10.23 35.13 -7.61
CA LEU A 396 9.05 35.08 -6.77
C LEU A 396 8.18 33.86 -7.11
N ALA A 397 7.89 33.64 -8.39
CA ALA A 397 7.13 32.46 -8.84
C ALA A 397 7.81 31.15 -8.40
N ARG A 398 9.14 31.06 -8.55
CA ARG A 398 9.94 29.90 -8.16
C ARG A 398 9.91 29.67 -6.65
N GLN A 399 10.05 30.73 -5.85
CA GLN A 399 9.97 30.66 -4.39
C GLN A 399 8.57 30.23 -3.93
N THR A 400 7.52 30.76 -4.57
CA THR A 400 6.12 30.39 -4.27
C THR A 400 5.87 28.90 -4.54
N ILE A 401 6.27 28.38 -5.73
CA ILE A 401 6.14 26.97 -6.07
C ILE A 401 6.94 26.10 -5.08
N SER A 402 8.15 26.50 -4.73
CA SER A 402 9.02 25.80 -3.78
C SER A 402 8.40 25.73 -2.39
N ARG A 403 7.82 26.83 -1.90
CA ARG A 403 7.12 26.91 -0.60
C ARG A 403 5.90 26.01 -0.59
N ILE A 404 5.06 26.03 -1.61
CA ILE A 404 3.88 25.17 -1.70
C ILE A 404 4.30 23.69 -1.68
N ARG A 405 5.37 23.32 -2.40
CA ARG A 405 5.91 21.95 -2.35
C ARG A 405 6.32 21.55 -0.92
N ALA A 406 7.11 22.39 -0.27
CA ALA A 406 7.64 22.09 1.06
C ALA A 406 6.54 22.01 2.14
N THR A 407 5.49 22.82 2.03
CA THR A 407 4.42 22.88 3.05
C THR A 407 3.28 21.92 2.75
N VAL A 408 2.68 22.02 1.55
CA VAL A 408 1.44 21.28 1.23
C VAL A 408 1.73 19.82 0.88
N LEU A 409 2.78 19.55 0.09
CA LEU A 409 3.08 18.18 -0.35
C LEU A 409 3.72 17.38 0.78
N GLU A 410 4.77 17.90 1.43
CA GLU A 410 5.43 17.18 2.54
C GLU A 410 4.48 17.01 3.74
N GLY A 411 3.70 18.04 4.07
CA GLY A 411 2.66 17.96 5.10
C GLY A 411 1.60 16.89 4.80
N SER A 412 1.27 16.67 3.52
CA SER A 412 0.31 15.63 3.13
C SER A 412 0.84 14.22 3.40
N TYR A 413 2.15 13.96 3.22
CA TYR A 413 2.75 12.67 3.57
C TYR A 413 2.72 12.39 5.08
N GLY A 414 2.94 13.44 5.89
CA GLY A 414 2.77 13.35 7.34
C GLY A 414 1.35 12.94 7.72
N ASN A 415 0.36 13.58 7.11
CA ASN A 415 -1.05 13.25 7.29
C ASN A 415 -1.37 11.81 6.87
N ASP A 416 -0.94 11.37 5.69
CA ASP A 416 -1.14 10.01 5.19
C ASP A 416 -0.56 8.96 6.16
N LYS A 417 0.65 9.21 6.68
CA LYS A 417 1.35 8.30 7.58
C LYS A 417 0.72 8.24 8.97
N ASN A 418 0.30 9.38 9.52
CA ASN A 418 -0.16 9.48 10.91
C ASN A 418 -1.65 9.16 11.08
N HIS A 419 -2.50 9.52 10.11
CA HIS A 419 -3.95 9.42 10.25
C HIS A 419 -4.57 8.32 9.38
N TYR A 420 -3.94 7.92 8.25
CA TYR A 420 -4.51 6.93 7.33
C TYR A 420 -3.74 5.60 7.30
N GLY A 421 -2.95 5.35 8.35
CA GLY A 421 -2.28 4.07 8.60
C GLY A 421 -1.13 3.75 7.65
N LEU A 422 -0.55 4.75 6.94
CA LEU A 422 0.51 4.53 5.96
C LEU A 422 1.94 4.61 6.54
N ARG A 423 2.08 4.72 7.87
CA ARG A 423 3.40 4.76 8.53
C ARG A 423 4.11 3.41 8.47
N LYS A 424 3.36 2.32 8.79
CA LYS A 424 3.82 0.93 8.66
C LYS A 424 2.69 0.02 8.20
N ILE A 425 2.83 -0.55 7.02
CA ILE A 425 1.77 -1.30 6.35
C ILE A 425 1.82 -2.76 6.77
N LYS A 426 0.75 -3.22 7.46
CA LYS A 426 0.64 -4.57 8.01
C LYS A 426 0.11 -5.61 7.01
N ALA A 427 -0.21 -5.23 5.77
CA ALA A 427 -0.63 -6.17 4.74
C ALA A 427 0.44 -7.24 4.48
N ARG A 428 0.02 -8.46 4.16
CA ARG A 428 0.92 -9.62 4.02
C ARG A 428 1.29 -9.91 2.56
N LYS A 429 0.38 -9.68 1.61
CA LYS A 429 0.55 -9.95 0.18
C LYS A 429 0.78 -8.65 -0.59
N GLU A 430 1.48 -8.72 -1.71
CA GLU A 430 1.82 -7.56 -2.55
C GLU A 430 0.58 -6.77 -2.97
N HIS A 431 -0.41 -7.44 -3.57
CA HIS A 431 -1.65 -6.80 -4.01
C HIS A 431 -2.43 -6.15 -2.86
N THR A 432 -2.45 -6.79 -1.67
CA THR A 432 -3.11 -6.19 -0.49
C THR A 432 -2.32 -5.00 0.07
N GLU A 433 -1.01 -4.98 -0.08
CA GLU A 433 -0.17 -3.84 0.32
C GLU A 433 -0.39 -2.65 -0.63
N ILE A 434 -0.45 -2.89 -1.94
CA ILE A 434 -0.80 -1.89 -2.95
C ILE A 434 -2.17 -1.28 -2.67
N ALA A 435 -3.19 -2.12 -2.45
CA ALA A 435 -4.53 -1.68 -2.10
C ALA A 435 -4.56 -0.87 -0.79
N TYR A 436 -3.77 -1.30 0.19
CA TYR A 436 -3.65 -0.59 1.47
C TYR A 436 -3.14 0.84 1.31
N ILE A 437 -2.12 1.03 0.47
CA ILE A 437 -1.56 2.35 0.14
C ILE A 437 -2.59 3.18 -0.62
N PHE A 438 -3.18 2.60 -1.66
CA PHE A 438 -4.18 3.27 -2.48
C PHE A 438 -5.34 3.81 -1.64
N PHE A 439 -6.02 2.94 -0.90
CA PHE A 439 -7.17 3.37 -0.09
C PHE A 439 -6.77 4.34 1.03
N GLY A 440 -5.56 4.25 1.59
CA GLY A 440 -5.07 5.24 2.55
C GLY A 440 -4.95 6.64 1.96
N MET A 441 -4.27 6.77 0.82
CA MET A 441 -4.12 8.04 0.11
C MET A 441 -5.47 8.58 -0.39
N MET A 442 -6.31 7.69 -0.96
CA MET A 442 -7.61 8.12 -1.51
C MET A 442 -8.62 8.49 -0.41
N THR A 443 -8.56 7.88 0.78
CA THR A 443 -9.36 8.32 1.94
C THR A 443 -8.96 9.72 2.40
N ALA A 444 -7.66 10.00 2.48
CA ALA A 444 -7.15 11.33 2.80
C ALA A 444 -7.64 12.39 1.80
N ASN A 445 -7.64 12.07 0.50
CA ASN A 445 -8.17 12.92 -0.54
C ASN A 445 -9.69 13.12 -0.41
N ALA A 446 -10.44 12.04 -0.22
CA ALA A 446 -11.90 12.08 -0.08
C ALA A 446 -12.34 12.96 1.09
N MET A 447 -11.62 12.90 2.22
CA MET A 447 -11.86 13.78 3.37
C MET A 447 -11.63 15.25 3.04
N LYS A 448 -10.58 15.58 2.28
CA LYS A 448 -10.34 16.97 1.81
C LYS A 448 -11.46 17.45 0.88
N ILE A 449 -11.92 16.60 -0.01
CA ILE A 449 -13.05 16.90 -0.92
C ILE A 449 -14.35 17.09 -0.12
N ALA A 450 -14.65 16.21 0.83
CA ALA A 450 -15.81 16.34 1.70
C ALA A 450 -15.82 17.70 2.41
N LYS A 451 -14.71 18.11 3.02
CA LYS A 451 -14.56 19.42 3.67
C LYS A 451 -14.78 20.60 2.71
N ARG A 452 -14.28 20.52 1.46
CA ARG A 452 -14.48 21.56 0.45
C ARG A 452 -15.96 21.69 0.04
N LYS A 453 -16.63 20.54 -0.17
CA LYS A 453 -18.07 20.52 -0.49
C LYS A 453 -18.91 21.15 0.62
N MET A 454 -18.55 20.95 1.88
CA MET A 454 -19.21 21.61 3.00
C MET A 454 -19.00 23.14 2.97
N ALA A 455 -17.74 23.56 2.93
CA ALA A 455 -17.42 24.98 2.93
C ALA A 455 -18.08 25.74 1.75
N SER A 456 -18.26 25.09 0.61
CA SER A 456 -18.98 25.68 -0.55
C SER A 456 -20.49 25.75 -0.33
N LYS A 457 -21.09 24.80 0.40
CA LYS A 457 -22.53 24.83 0.77
C LYS A 457 -22.80 25.94 1.79
N ASP A 458 -21.95 26.06 2.81
CA ASP A 458 -22.10 27.08 3.85
C ASP A 458 -22.00 28.51 3.26
N LYS A 459 -21.06 28.73 2.32
CA LYS A 459 -20.96 29.99 1.58
C LYS A 459 -22.22 30.29 0.78
N LYS A 460 -22.77 29.35 0.04
CA LYS A 460 -24.01 29.53 -0.75
C LYS A 460 -25.22 29.82 0.16
N GLN A 461 -25.27 29.23 1.33
CA GLN A 461 -26.37 29.44 2.26
C GLN A 461 -26.27 30.80 2.96
N SER A 462 -25.08 31.28 3.32
CA SER A 462 -24.84 32.61 3.86
C SER A 462 -25.17 33.69 2.82
N THR A 463 -24.83 33.51 1.55
CA THR A 463 -25.15 34.46 0.46
C THR A 463 -26.66 34.54 0.23
N LYS A 464 -27.38 33.41 0.24
CA LYS A 464 -28.84 33.39 0.13
C LYS A 464 -29.55 34.10 1.27
N ASN A 465 -29.04 33.89 2.50
CA ASN A 465 -29.60 34.55 3.70
C ASN A 465 -29.33 36.06 3.69
N HIS A 466 -28.20 36.52 3.11
CA HIS A 466 -27.92 37.96 2.95
C HIS A 466 -28.83 38.61 1.88
N SER A 467 -29.02 37.93 0.75
CA SER A 467 -29.91 38.43 -0.30
C SER A 467 -31.39 38.43 0.14
N ALA A 468 -31.82 37.45 0.94
CA ALA A 468 -33.18 37.41 1.51
C ALA A 468 -33.42 38.42 2.63
N ARG A 469 -32.37 38.98 3.27
CA ARG A 469 -32.46 40.07 4.25
C ARG A 469 -32.37 41.46 3.63
N ALA A 470 -31.90 41.55 2.37
CA ALA A 470 -31.73 42.77 1.64
C ALA A 470 -32.91 43.07 0.65
N ALA A 471 -33.82 42.10 0.46
CA ALA A 471 -35.11 42.22 -0.20
C ALA A 471 -36.23 42.35 0.83
#